data_cf686cb8208ee74a4a575312dca7de27
#
_entry.id   cf686cb8208ee74a4a575312dca7de27
#
_cell.length_a   1.000
_cell.length_b   1.000
_cell.length_c   1.000
_cell.angle_alpha   90.00
_cell.angle_beta   90.00
_cell.angle_gamma   90.00
#
_symmetry.space_group_name_H-M   'P 1'
#
loop_
_entity.id
_entity.type
_entity.pdbx_description
1 polymer ?
#
loop_
_entity_poly.entity_id
_entity_poly.type
_entity_poly.pdbx_seq_one_letter_code
_entity_poly.pdbx_strand_id
1 'polypeptide(L)'
;MAACLPAVSALGAGLIMPITAVADDATPAVQTTTTSANVRAAANTATADPIASFDFNSDPDDGAFASAQGDAKATVQGTVDLVNGKDDDNGKAAQLGSGFWLNVTKSDGSALLNGLDDVTISYDSKAAATGGQWTVFAAPTAGAVNGSAPTYVGVLDRTDKTRVERYLNGRASDIATIDKNTGTKDAWKHVDLVISGKTAKLYVDKKFVASNVNGEDLKSILGGSGGVLQIGKGNWGNGEYFTGLLDNFMIYGSALSAADLGIASPTAIEISGSNVKDGELSLKEGNSASLSATVTPEGADPTVTWESNNPAVATVDANGKVTGRAMLGITAQQVQLEEAQYYG
;
A
#
# COMPACT_ATOMS: atom_id res chain seq x y z
N MET A 1 38.69 -19.09 -23.14
CA MET A 1 39.00 -17.73 -22.70
C MET A 1 37.81 -16.85 -23.04
N ALA A 2 36.92 -16.67 -22.10
CA ALA A 2 35.76 -15.77 -22.22
C ALA A 2 36.14 -14.44 -21.57
N ALA A 3 36.20 -13.39 -22.37
CA ALA A 3 36.51 -12.06 -21.89
C ALA A 3 35.26 -11.44 -21.25
N CYS A 4 35.37 -11.18 -19.95
CA CYS A 4 34.39 -10.38 -19.22
C CYS A 4 34.67 -8.91 -19.53
N LEU A 5 33.74 -8.23 -20.19
CA LEU A 5 33.78 -6.78 -20.36
C LEU A 5 33.00 -6.13 -19.21
N PRO A 6 33.57 -5.15 -18.50
CA PRO A 6 32.85 -4.43 -17.46
C PRO A 6 31.87 -3.47 -18.09
N ALA A 7 30.60 -3.61 -17.72
CA ALA A 7 29.59 -2.60 -18.00
C ALA A 7 29.81 -1.41 -17.05
N VAL A 8 30.22 -0.28 -17.62
CA VAL A 8 30.22 1.01 -16.92
C VAL A 8 28.83 1.59 -17.08
N SER A 9 28.05 1.60 -16.01
CA SER A 9 26.81 2.40 -15.95
C SER A 9 26.96 3.48 -14.90
N ALA A 10 26.88 4.69 -15.34
CA ALA A 10 26.79 5.87 -14.51
C ALA A 10 25.36 6.06 -14.00
N LEU A 11 25.23 6.34 -12.69
CA LEU A 11 24.11 6.94 -12.00
C LEU A 11 22.79 6.15 -11.95
N GLY A 12 22.72 5.30 -10.94
CA GLY A 12 21.52 4.63 -10.44
C GLY A 12 21.97 3.37 -9.70
N ALA A 13 21.83 3.32 -8.38
CA ALA A 13 22.22 2.15 -7.61
C ALA A 13 21.27 0.98 -7.94
N GLY A 14 21.59 0.24 -9.00
CA GLY A 14 20.96 -1.03 -9.34
C GLY A 14 21.84 -2.15 -8.80
N LEU A 15 21.32 -2.98 -7.91
CA LEU A 15 22.00 -4.20 -7.51
C LEU A 15 21.60 -5.30 -8.49
N ILE A 16 22.59 -5.85 -9.18
CA ILE A 16 22.41 -6.95 -10.13
C ILE A 16 22.81 -8.23 -9.41
N MET A 17 21.86 -9.14 -9.18
CA MET A 17 22.15 -10.51 -8.76
C MET A 17 21.80 -11.47 -9.89
N PRO A 18 22.76 -12.27 -10.37
CA PRO A 18 22.46 -13.25 -11.40
C PRO A 18 21.78 -14.49 -10.82
N ILE A 19 20.65 -14.87 -11.37
CA ILE A 19 20.07 -16.21 -11.18
C ILE A 19 20.17 -16.95 -12.51
N THR A 20 20.74 -18.12 -12.46
CA THR A 20 20.92 -18.95 -13.66
C THR A 20 19.91 -20.10 -13.63
N ALA A 21 19.07 -20.24 -14.65
CA ALA A 21 18.25 -21.41 -14.85
C ALA A 21 18.92 -22.36 -15.85
N VAL A 22 19.11 -23.62 -15.46
CA VAL A 22 19.68 -24.66 -16.32
C VAL A 22 18.59 -25.68 -16.61
N ALA A 23 18.32 -25.92 -17.88
CA ALA A 23 17.47 -27.04 -18.31
C ALA A 23 18.38 -28.24 -18.59
N ASP A 24 18.20 -29.33 -17.82
CA ASP A 24 18.99 -30.54 -17.93
C ASP A 24 18.23 -31.58 -18.77
N ASP A 25 18.66 -31.80 -20.02
CA ASP A 25 18.41 -33.00 -20.78
C ASP A 25 19.68 -33.48 -21.49
N ALA A 26 20.01 -34.69 -21.24
CA ALA A 26 20.97 -35.68 -21.76
C ALA A 26 21.93 -35.28 -22.89
N THR A 27 22.58 -34.14 -22.85
CA THR A 27 23.99 -33.83 -23.31
C THR A 27 24.36 -32.41 -22.84
N PRO A 28 25.58 -32.17 -22.39
CA PRO A 28 25.93 -31.00 -21.60
C PRO A 28 26.06 -29.75 -22.47
N ALA A 29 24.99 -28.98 -22.56
CA ALA A 29 25.11 -27.58 -22.85
C ALA A 29 24.58 -26.83 -21.61
N VAL A 30 25.48 -26.44 -20.73
CA VAL A 30 25.16 -25.56 -19.58
C VAL A 30 24.69 -24.22 -20.15
N GLN A 31 23.42 -23.92 -19.98
CA GLN A 31 22.88 -22.58 -20.25
C GLN A 31 22.78 -21.84 -18.94
N THR A 32 23.57 -20.80 -18.81
CA THR A 32 23.56 -19.92 -17.65
C THR A 32 22.59 -18.77 -17.92
N THR A 33 21.53 -18.70 -17.15
CA THR A 33 20.59 -17.59 -17.18
C THR A 33 20.90 -16.65 -16.03
N THR A 34 21.29 -15.44 -16.35
CA THR A 34 21.56 -14.40 -15.35
C THR A 34 20.31 -13.57 -15.15
N THR A 35 19.75 -13.59 -13.94
CA THR A 35 18.65 -12.72 -13.56
C THR A 35 19.22 -11.45 -12.93
N SER A 36 18.94 -10.32 -13.54
CA SER A 36 19.31 -9.02 -12.99
C SER A 36 18.07 -8.41 -12.34
N ALA A 37 18.14 -8.11 -11.05
CA ALA A 37 17.15 -7.30 -10.38
C ALA A 37 17.59 -5.84 -10.43
N ASN A 38 16.83 -4.99 -11.11
CA ASN A 38 17.06 -3.55 -11.10
C ASN A 38 16.21 -2.89 -10.03
N VAL A 39 16.86 -2.32 -9.04
CA VAL A 39 16.23 -1.38 -8.11
C VAL A 39 16.31 0.00 -8.76
N ARG A 40 15.21 0.48 -9.31
CA ARG A 40 15.13 1.86 -9.77
C ARG A 40 14.65 2.70 -8.59
N ALA A 41 15.51 3.58 -8.08
CA ALA A 41 15.05 4.61 -7.17
C ALA A 41 14.01 5.46 -7.92
N ALA A 42 12.83 5.65 -7.30
CA ALA A 42 11.84 6.58 -7.80
C ALA A 42 12.51 7.96 -7.95
N ALA A 43 12.25 8.62 -9.07
CA ALA A 43 12.66 10.00 -9.22
C ALA A 43 11.99 10.81 -8.09
N ASN A 44 12.76 11.66 -7.43
CA ASN A 44 12.23 12.57 -6.42
C ASN A 44 11.24 13.52 -7.11
N THR A 45 9.97 13.11 -7.15
CA THR A 45 8.87 13.95 -7.60
C THR A 45 8.50 14.85 -6.43
N ALA A 46 8.25 16.12 -6.69
CA ALA A 46 7.77 17.03 -5.65
C ALA A 46 6.55 16.40 -4.97
N THR A 47 6.58 16.31 -3.64
CA THR A 47 5.47 15.79 -2.84
C THR A 47 4.19 16.51 -3.24
N ALA A 48 3.16 15.79 -3.61
CA ALA A 48 1.87 16.39 -3.95
C ALA A 48 1.30 17.12 -2.73
N ASP A 49 0.70 18.29 -2.95
CA ASP A 49 0.00 18.98 -1.87
C ASP A 49 -1.25 18.21 -1.47
N PRO A 50 -1.57 18.11 -0.17
CA PRO A 50 -2.79 17.48 0.28
C PRO A 50 -4.03 18.27 -0.16
N ILE A 51 -5.09 17.57 -0.51
CA ILE A 51 -6.41 18.17 -0.77
C ILE A 51 -7.17 18.47 0.52
N ALA A 52 -6.73 17.90 1.65
CA ALA A 52 -7.16 18.25 3.01
C ALA A 52 -6.04 17.98 4.02
N SER A 53 -5.90 18.86 5.00
CA SER A 53 -4.93 18.75 6.10
C SER A 53 -5.52 19.32 7.39
N PHE A 54 -5.62 18.49 8.43
CA PHE A 54 -6.14 18.88 9.76
C PHE A 54 -5.10 18.53 10.82
N ASP A 55 -4.50 19.55 11.40
CA ASP A 55 -3.48 19.43 12.47
C ASP A 55 -4.07 19.54 13.88
N PHE A 56 -5.38 19.86 13.99
CA PHE A 56 -6.12 20.01 15.24
C PHE A 56 -5.51 20.95 16.29
N ASN A 57 -4.60 21.84 15.88
CA ASN A 57 -3.89 22.75 16.80
C ASN A 57 -4.74 23.92 17.28
N SER A 58 -5.87 24.17 16.64
CA SER A 58 -6.80 25.24 16.99
C SER A 58 -8.19 24.70 17.19
N ASP A 59 -8.98 25.37 18.04
CA ASP A 59 -10.39 25.04 18.23
C ASP A 59 -11.15 25.22 16.90
N PRO A 60 -12.22 24.41 16.65
CA PRO A 60 -13.02 24.55 15.45
C PRO A 60 -13.72 25.91 15.42
N ASP A 61 -13.73 26.56 14.26
CA ASP A 61 -14.46 27.80 14.02
C ASP A 61 -15.80 27.47 13.39
N ASP A 62 -16.90 28.05 13.90
CA ASP A 62 -18.29 27.76 13.48
C ASP A 62 -18.58 26.24 13.38
N GLY A 63 -18.08 25.47 14.35
CA GLY A 63 -18.30 24.02 14.42
C GLY A 63 -17.53 23.19 13.39
N ALA A 64 -16.53 23.75 12.75
CA ALA A 64 -15.70 23.00 11.79
C ALA A 64 -14.21 23.35 11.91
N PHE A 65 -13.35 22.37 11.68
CA PHE A 65 -11.92 22.60 11.43
C PHE A 65 -11.74 22.96 9.96
N ALA A 66 -11.15 24.13 9.69
CA ALA A 66 -10.70 24.46 8.35
C ALA A 66 -9.46 23.66 8.01
N SER A 67 -9.33 23.26 6.75
CA SER A 67 -8.13 22.61 6.28
C SER A 67 -6.96 23.61 6.23
N ALA A 68 -5.80 23.21 6.77
CA ALA A 68 -4.59 24.03 6.70
C ALA A 68 -4.03 24.09 5.27
N GLN A 69 -4.27 23.04 4.47
CA GLN A 69 -3.94 22.97 3.06
C GLN A 69 -5.09 22.28 2.30
N GLY A 70 -5.31 22.68 1.06
CA GLY A 70 -6.44 22.19 0.27
C GLY A 70 -7.75 22.90 0.59
N ASP A 71 -8.76 22.65 -0.24
CA ASP A 71 -10.11 23.24 -0.11
C ASP A 71 -11.04 22.27 0.61
N ALA A 72 -10.88 22.15 1.94
CA ALA A 72 -11.68 21.22 2.74
C ALA A 72 -12.03 21.78 4.12
N LYS A 73 -13.05 21.18 4.73
CA LYS A 73 -13.40 21.39 6.14
C LYS A 73 -13.85 20.07 6.78
N ALA A 74 -13.62 19.94 8.07
CA ALA A 74 -14.07 18.82 8.89
C ALA A 74 -15.10 19.33 9.91
N THR A 75 -16.39 19.14 9.61
CA THR A 75 -17.49 19.60 10.46
C THR A 75 -17.66 18.67 11.65
N VAL A 76 -17.61 19.23 12.85
CA VAL A 76 -17.72 18.51 14.11
C VAL A 76 -19.17 18.03 14.31
N GLN A 77 -19.30 16.77 14.65
CA GLN A 77 -20.55 16.17 15.09
C GLN A 77 -20.43 15.80 16.57
N GLY A 78 -21.28 16.37 17.40
CA GLY A 78 -21.13 16.26 18.84
C GLY A 78 -20.10 17.25 19.39
N THR A 79 -19.26 16.83 20.31
CA THR A 79 -18.21 17.65 20.92
C THR A 79 -16.84 16.96 20.73
N VAL A 80 -15.85 17.69 20.23
CA VAL A 80 -14.50 17.23 20.11
C VAL A 80 -13.61 18.03 21.05
N ASP A 81 -12.98 17.35 21.99
CA ASP A 81 -11.99 17.95 22.87
C ASP A 81 -10.61 17.93 22.20
N LEU A 82 -9.85 18.98 22.35
CA LEU A 82 -8.46 19.06 21.94
C LEU A 82 -7.55 18.83 23.15
N VAL A 83 -6.73 17.80 23.06
CA VAL A 83 -5.78 17.41 24.10
C VAL A 83 -4.35 17.47 23.56
N ASN A 84 -3.35 17.20 24.39
CA ASN A 84 -1.95 17.16 23.92
C ASN A 84 -1.78 16.16 22.76
N GLY A 85 -1.18 16.63 21.70
CA GLY A 85 -0.92 15.87 20.47
C GLY A 85 0.24 14.88 20.59
N LYS A 86 0.65 14.36 19.45
CA LYS A 86 1.76 13.41 19.35
C LYS A 86 3.09 14.02 19.72
N ASP A 87 3.31 15.26 19.29
CA ASP A 87 4.53 16.01 19.57
C ASP A 87 4.27 16.93 20.78
N ASP A 88 4.83 16.57 21.93
CA ASP A 88 4.58 17.20 23.24
C ASP A 88 4.86 18.74 23.30
N ASP A 89 5.41 19.32 22.25
CA ASP A 89 5.90 20.70 22.19
C ASP A 89 4.86 21.75 21.73
N ASN A 90 3.60 21.65 22.14
CA ASN A 90 2.45 22.54 21.90
C ASN A 90 1.45 22.12 20.81
N GLY A 91 1.61 20.94 20.18
CA GLY A 91 0.62 20.38 19.29
C GLY A 91 -0.59 19.84 20.05
N LYS A 92 -1.77 19.90 19.43
CA LYS A 92 -2.99 19.28 19.96
C LYS A 92 -3.46 18.16 19.03
N ALA A 93 -4.24 17.25 19.59
CA ALA A 93 -4.91 16.16 18.88
C ALA A 93 -6.41 16.18 19.17
N ALA A 94 -7.20 15.76 18.20
CA ALA A 94 -8.63 15.59 18.37
C ALA A 94 -8.93 14.31 19.18
N GLN A 95 -9.58 14.44 20.32
CA GLN A 95 -10.07 13.33 21.12
C GLN A 95 -11.45 12.92 20.59
N LEU A 96 -11.54 11.73 20.02
CA LEU A 96 -12.75 11.15 19.47
C LEU A 96 -13.28 10.03 20.36
N GLY A 97 -14.59 9.81 20.29
CA GLY A 97 -15.26 8.78 21.07
C GLY A 97 -16.72 8.58 20.69
N SER A 98 -17.47 7.87 21.51
CA SER A 98 -18.88 7.59 21.23
C SER A 98 -19.70 8.87 21.14
N GLY A 99 -20.33 9.09 19.99
CA GLY A 99 -21.13 10.29 19.70
C GLY A 99 -20.33 11.46 19.10
N PHE A 100 -19.03 11.33 18.90
CA PHE A 100 -18.15 12.39 18.41
C PHE A 100 -17.42 11.93 17.15
N TRP A 101 -17.60 12.66 16.06
CA TRP A 101 -16.91 12.39 14.80
C TRP A 101 -16.85 13.63 13.93
N LEU A 102 -16.15 13.55 12.80
CA LEU A 102 -16.03 14.64 11.85
C LEU A 102 -16.60 14.22 10.49
N ASN A 103 -17.38 15.10 9.85
CA ASN A 103 -17.76 14.97 8.45
C ASN A 103 -16.83 15.84 7.60
N VAL A 104 -16.14 15.24 6.64
CA VAL A 104 -15.20 15.94 5.78
C VAL A 104 -15.83 16.22 4.42
N THR A 105 -15.80 17.49 4.01
CA THR A 105 -16.27 17.95 2.70
C THR A 105 -15.30 18.98 2.14
N LYS A 106 -15.48 19.38 0.90
CA LYS A 106 -14.91 20.64 0.42
C LYS A 106 -15.53 21.81 1.18
N SER A 107 -14.92 22.98 1.12
CA SER A 107 -15.42 24.20 1.80
C SER A 107 -16.82 24.56 1.36
N ASP A 108 -17.19 24.31 0.10
CA ASP A 108 -18.54 24.52 -0.45
C ASP A 108 -19.57 23.46 -0.01
N GLY A 109 -19.16 22.43 0.74
CA GLY A 109 -20.00 21.32 1.20
C GLY A 109 -20.08 20.15 0.22
N SER A 110 -19.49 20.24 -0.95
CA SER A 110 -19.45 19.12 -1.90
C SER A 110 -18.50 18.00 -1.43
N ALA A 111 -18.68 16.80 -1.98
CA ALA A 111 -17.90 15.63 -1.60
C ALA A 111 -16.43 15.77 -1.98
N LEU A 112 -15.53 15.61 -0.99
CA LEU A 112 -14.09 15.78 -1.16
C LEU A 112 -13.49 14.75 -2.12
N LEU A 113 -13.93 13.49 -2.04
CA LEU A 113 -13.35 12.37 -2.80
C LEU A 113 -14.02 12.16 -4.17
N ASN A 114 -14.92 13.07 -4.58
CA ASN A 114 -15.63 12.93 -5.84
C ASN A 114 -14.68 12.96 -7.04
N GLY A 115 -14.78 11.94 -7.89
CA GLY A 115 -14.02 11.83 -9.14
C GLY A 115 -12.57 11.40 -8.98
N LEU A 116 -12.13 11.07 -7.77
CA LEU A 116 -10.78 10.55 -7.55
C LEU A 116 -10.69 9.08 -7.94
N ASP A 117 -9.65 8.75 -8.69
CA ASP A 117 -9.29 7.36 -8.98
C ASP A 117 -8.39 6.79 -7.88
N ASP A 118 -7.48 7.62 -7.37
CA ASP A 118 -6.48 7.28 -6.36
C ASP A 118 -6.60 8.18 -5.14
N VAL A 119 -6.16 7.70 -3.99
CA VAL A 119 -6.11 8.48 -2.75
C VAL A 119 -4.99 7.99 -1.84
N THR A 120 -4.36 8.92 -1.15
CA THR A 120 -3.53 8.61 0.01
C THR A 120 -4.14 9.27 1.24
N ILE A 121 -4.26 8.50 2.32
CA ILE A 121 -4.73 8.97 3.64
C ILE A 121 -3.61 8.72 4.63
N SER A 122 -3.17 9.79 5.29
CA SER A 122 -2.05 9.79 6.23
C SER A 122 -2.50 10.43 7.54
N TYR A 123 -2.23 9.81 8.68
CA TYR A 123 -2.59 10.36 9.99
C TYR A 123 -1.80 9.72 11.13
N ASP A 124 -1.77 10.42 12.25
CA ASP A 124 -1.30 9.86 13.52
C ASP A 124 -2.51 9.45 14.37
N SER A 125 -2.43 8.28 14.99
CA SER A 125 -3.49 7.77 15.86
C SER A 125 -2.96 7.17 17.14
N LYS A 126 -3.76 7.29 18.19
CA LYS A 126 -3.56 6.62 19.48
C LYS A 126 -4.88 5.99 19.89
N ALA A 127 -5.10 4.75 19.43
CA ALA A 127 -6.32 4.02 19.67
C ALA A 127 -6.44 3.57 21.14
N ALA A 128 -7.62 3.72 21.73
CA ALA A 128 -7.90 3.36 23.12
C ALA A 128 -8.75 2.10 23.29
N ALA A 129 -9.32 1.54 22.20
CA ALA A 129 -10.25 0.41 22.25
C ALA A 129 -10.07 -0.61 21.12
N THR A 130 -10.71 -1.76 21.24
CA THR A 130 -10.65 -2.89 20.30
C THR A 130 -11.93 -3.11 19.49
N GLY A 131 -12.98 -2.35 19.72
CA GLY A 131 -14.29 -2.49 19.03
C GLY A 131 -14.29 -2.09 17.57
N GLY A 132 -15.44 -1.67 17.07
CA GLY A 132 -15.62 -1.09 15.73
C GLY A 132 -15.01 0.31 15.65
N GLN A 133 -13.72 0.39 15.56
CA GLN A 133 -12.92 1.60 15.68
C GLN A 133 -12.63 2.23 14.31
N TRP A 134 -13.64 2.78 13.66
CA TRP A 134 -13.50 3.41 12.34
C TRP A 134 -12.80 4.76 12.45
N THR A 135 -11.54 4.80 12.11
CA THR A 135 -10.79 6.07 11.96
C THR A 135 -11.20 6.80 10.70
N VAL A 136 -11.40 6.08 9.60
CA VAL A 136 -11.85 6.62 8.32
C VAL A 136 -12.97 5.76 7.78
N PHE A 137 -13.99 6.40 7.27
CA PHE A 137 -15.09 5.74 6.57
C PHE A 137 -15.57 6.60 5.41
N ALA A 138 -15.58 6.04 4.21
CA ALA A 138 -16.12 6.68 3.01
C ALA A 138 -17.08 5.75 2.29
N ALA A 139 -18.21 6.30 1.83
CA ALA A 139 -19.28 5.55 1.17
C ALA A 139 -20.02 6.42 0.15
N PRO A 140 -20.73 5.86 -0.83
CA PRO A 140 -21.49 6.63 -1.82
C PRO A 140 -22.54 7.55 -1.18
N THR A 141 -23.16 7.08 -0.11
CA THR A 141 -24.16 7.84 0.70
C THR A 141 -24.08 7.40 2.16
N ALA A 142 -24.63 8.22 3.06
CA ALA A 142 -24.72 7.88 4.49
C ALA A 142 -25.47 6.57 4.78
N GLY A 143 -26.40 6.17 3.89
CA GLY A 143 -27.19 4.95 4.00
C GLY A 143 -26.63 3.74 3.23
N ALA A 144 -25.44 3.86 2.62
CA ALA A 144 -24.90 2.81 1.76
C ALA A 144 -24.49 1.54 2.50
N VAL A 145 -24.38 1.59 3.81
CA VAL A 145 -24.01 0.45 4.62
C VAL A 145 -25.27 -0.16 5.24
N ASN A 146 -25.76 -1.19 4.59
CA ASN A 146 -26.75 -2.10 5.17
C ASN A 146 -26.11 -3.50 5.32
N GLY A 147 -26.68 -4.35 6.14
CA GLY A 147 -26.06 -5.62 6.50
C GLY A 147 -25.85 -6.63 5.36
N SER A 148 -26.50 -6.45 4.20
CA SER A 148 -26.51 -7.45 3.12
C SER A 148 -25.67 -7.08 1.89
N ALA A 149 -25.45 -5.79 1.64
CA ALA A 149 -24.70 -5.32 0.48
C ALA A 149 -23.89 -4.05 0.81
N PRO A 150 -22.89 -4.14 1.69
CA PRO A 150 -22.10 -3.01 2.07
C PRO A 150 -21.28 -2.48 0.89
N THR A 151 -21.27 -1.15 0.72
CA THR A 151 -20.44 -0.46 -0.27
C THR A 151 -19.74 0.69 0.43
N TYR A 152 -18.42 0.54 0.66
CA TYR A 152 -17.60 1.52 1.36
C TYR A 152 -16.11 1.21 1.24
N VAL A 153 -15.31 2.19 1.56
CA VAL A 153 -13.90 2.03 1.92
C VAL A 153 -13.69 2.56 3.33
N GLY A 154 -12.91 1.88 4.14
CA GLY A 154 -12.68 2.31 5.50
C GLY A 154 -11.45 1.73 6.15
N VAL A 155 -10.99 2.42 7.19
CA VAL A 155 -9.89 2.02 8.05
C VAL A 155 -10.39 1.92 9.48
N LEU A 156 -10.17 0.75 10.08
CA LEU A 156 -10.32 0.55 11.52
C LEU A 156 -8.94 0.55 12.15
N ASP A 157 -8.74 1.44 13.10
CA ASP A 157 -7.50 1.52 13.84
C ASP A 157 -7.76 1.22 15.31
N ARG A 158 -7.22 0.11 15.77
CA ARG A 158 -7.52 -0.52 17.05
C ARG A 158 -6.26 -0.65 17.89
N THR A 159 -6.43 -0.91 19.18
CA THR A 159 -5.29 -1.17 20.07
C THR A 159 -4.49 -2.42 19.72
N ASP A 160 -5.06 -3.34 18.96
CA ASP A 160 -4.45 -4.62 18.57
C ASP A 160 -4.04 -4.67 17.09
N LYS A 161 -4.73 -3.91 16.20
CA LYS A 161 -4.54 -4.04 14.75
C LYS A 161 -4.95 -2.80 13.98
N THR A 162 -4.51 -2.73 12.72
CA THR A 162 -5.09 -1.87 11.68
C THR A 162 -5.74 -2.74 10.62
N ARG A 163 -6.97 -2.41 10.26
CA ARG A 163 -7.74 -3.11 9.25
C ARG A 163 -8.23 -2.14 8.18
N VAL A 164 -8.05 -2.49 6.91
CA VAL A 164 -8.55 -1.74 5.75
C VAL A 164 -9.58 -2.61 5.04
N GLU A 165 -10.72 -2.05 4.73
CA GLU A 165 -11.80 -2.73 4.01
C GLU A 165 -12.24 -1.90 2.79
N ARG A 166 -12.43 -2.57 1.66
CA ARG A 166 -12.95 -2.00 0.40
C ARG A 166 -14.00 -2.94 -0.16
N TYR A 167 -15.26 -2.53 -0.12
CA TYR A 167 -16.39 -3.34 -0.57
C TYR A 167 -17.27 -2.61 -1.57
N LEU A 168 -17.73 -3.33 -2.58
CA LEU A 168 -18.70 -2.88 -3.57
C LEU A 168 -19.84 -3.90 -3.63
N ASN A 169 -21.06 -3.51 -3.23
CA ASN A 169 -22.26 -4.34 -3.25
C ASN A 169 -22.12 -5.69 -2.54
N GLY A 170 -21.40 -5.71 -1.46
CA GLY A 170 -21.20 -6.90 -0.64
C GLY A 170 -19.75 -7.08 -0.19
N ARG A 171 -19.61 -7.91 0.82
CA ARG A 171 -18.29 -8.41 1.23
C ARG A 171 -17.89 -9.52 0.26
N ALA A 172 -17.24 -9.18 -0.83
CA ALA A 172 -16.59 -10.16 -1.66
C ALA A 172 -15.43 -10.75 -0.87
N SER A 173 -15.69 -11.71 0.00
CA SER A 173 -14.71 -12.44 0.81
C SER A 173 -13.51 -11.59 1.29
N ASP A 174 -12.60 -12.11 2.07
CA ASP A 174 -11.43 -11.40 2.62
C ASP A 174 -10.45 -10.81 1.57
N ILE A 175 -10.77 -10.89 0.29
CA ILE A 175 -9.94 -10.42 -0.84
C ILE A 175 -9.68 -8.91 -0.78
N ALA A 176 -10.64 -8.13 -0.30
CA ALA A 176 -10.54 -6.67 -0.23
C ALA A 176 -10.09 -6.16 1.15
N THR A 177 -9.66 -7.05 2.03
CA THR A 177 -9.32 -6.73 3.41
C THR A 177 -7.82 -6.87 3.67
N ILE A 178 -7.24 -5.84 4.30
CA ILE A 178 -5.95 -5.93 4.98
C ILE A 178 -6.27 -5.97 6.48
N ASP A 179 -5.79 -6.99 7.20
CA ASP A 179 -5.96 -7.13 8.65
C ASP A 179 -4.62 -7.53 9.26
N LYS A 180 -3.93 -6.59 9.93
CA LYS A 180 -2.58 -6.78 10.44
C LYS A 180 -2.43 -6.31 11.88
N ASN A 181 -1.71 -7.10 12.67
CA ASN A 181 -1.35 -6.77 14.04
C ASN A 181 -0.31 -5.65 14.06
N THR A 182 -0.77 -4.42 14.10
CA THR A 182 0.05 -3.21 14.14
C THR A 182 -0.30 -2.34 15.34
N GLY A 183 -1.19 -2.83 16.18
CA GLY A 183 -1.71 -2.08 17.31
C GLY A 183 -0.73 -2.07 18.47
N THR A 184 -0.58 -0.90 19.07
CA THR A 184 0.06 -0.72 20.37
C THR A 184 -0.92 0.03 21.24
N LYS A 185 -1.38 -0.63 22.31
CA LYS A 185 -2.32 0.00 23.23
C LYS A 185 -1.70 1.27 23.81
N ASP A 186 -2.47 2.36 23.77
CA ASP A 186 -2.10 3.65 24.35
C ASP A 186 -0.78 4.27 23.81
N ALA A 187 -0.30 3.81 22.64
CA ALA A 187 0.84 4.39 21.98
C ALA A 187 0.44 5.06 20.65
N TRP A 188 1.11 6.13 20.30
CA TRP A 188 0.97 6.75 18.99
C TRP A 188 1.54 5.84 17.91
N LYS A 189 0.90 5.83 16.75
CA LYS A 189 1.40 5.26 15.51
C LYS A 189 1.03 6.18 14.35
N HIS A 190 1.85 6.17 13.34
CA HIS A 190 1.59 6.84 12.08
C HIS A 190 1.05 5.83 11.07
N VAL A 191 -0.02 6.16 10.39
CA VAL A 191 -0.68 5.27 9.41
C VAL A 191 -0.73 5.98 8.06
N ASP A 192 -0.20 5.34 7.03
CA ASP A 192 -0.36 5.74 5.64
C ASP A 192 -1.10 4.64 4.88
N LEU A 193 -2.24 4.99 4.28
CA LEU A 193 -3.01 4.14 3.38
C LEU A 193 -2.96 4.74 1.98
N VAL A 194 -2.40 3.99 1.04
CA VAL A 194 -2.37 4.34 -0.39
C VAL A 194 -3.33 3.44 -1.14
N ILE A 195 -4.29 4.02 -1.86
CA ILE A 195 -5.18 3.30 -2.76
C ILE A 195 -4.89 3.78 -4.19
N SER A 196 -4.52 2.86 -5.08
CA SER A 196 -4.31 3.11 -6.49
C SER A 196 -5.00 2.02 -7.30
N GLY A 197 -6.01 2.40 -8.05
CA GLY A 197 -6.87 1.45 -8.73
C GLY A 197 -7.39 0.37 -7.77
N LYS A 198 -7.17 -0.90 -8.10
CA LYS A 198 -7.59 -2.05 -7.26
C LYS A 198 -6.59 -2.40 -6.15
N THR A 199 -5.49 -1.70 -6.05
CA THR A 199 -4.45 -1.95 -5.05
C THR A 199 -4.62 -1.02 -3.84
N ALA A 200 -4.48 -1.57 -2.65
CA ALA A 200 -4.27 -0.80 -1.43
C ALA A 200 -2.95 -1.24 -0.79
N LYS A 201 -2.16 -0.28 -0.32
CA LYS A 201 -0.94 -0.51 0.46
C LYS A 201 -1.08 0.17 1.81
N LEU A 202 -0.75 -0.55 2.86
CA LEU A 202 -0.75 -0.06 4.24
C LEU A 202 0.67 0.04 4.76
N TYR A 203 1.02 1.21 5.26
CA TYR A 203 2.27 1.44 5.98
C TYR A 203 1.94 1.90 7.39
N VAL A 204 2.74 1.47 8.36
CA VAL A 204 2.64 1.91 9.75
C VAL A 204 4.02 2.25 10.26
N ASP A 205 4.16 3.41 10.90
CA ASP A 205 5.42 3.93 11.41
C ASP A 205 6.53 3.93 10.35
N LYS A 206 6.15 4.37 9.13
CA LYS A 206 7.03 4.44 7.95
C LYS A 206 7.61 3.10 7.51
N LYS A 207 6.87 2.02 7.75
CA LYS A 207 7.23 0.66 7.29
C LYS A 207 6.07 0.04 6.53
N PHE A 208 6.38 -0.65 5.44
CA PHE A 208 5.38 -1.45 4.73
C PHE A 208 4.84 -2.56 5.65
N VAL A 209 3.53 -2.68 5.67
CA VAL A 209 2.83 -3.70 6.48
C VAL A 209 2.18 -4.75 5.61
N ALA A 210 1.43 -4.32 4.61
CA ALA A 210 0.73 -5.21 3.69
C ALA A 210 0.20 -4.48 2.47
N SER A 211 -0.08 -5.26 1.42
CA SER A 211 -0.87 -4.82 0.27
C SER A 211 -2.03 -5.78 -0.01
N ASN A 212 -3.05 -5.25 -0.67
CA ASN A 212 -4.13 -6.03 -1.26
C ASN A 212 -4.34 -5.54 -2.69
N VAL A 213 -4.15 -6.42 -3.67
CA VAL A 213 -4.19 -6.09 -5.10
C VAL A 213 -5.52 -6.46 -5.79
N ASN A 214 -6.42 -7.12 -5.05
CA ASN A 214 -7.67 -7.65 -5.59
C ASN A 214 -8.91 -6.91 -5.06
N GLY A 215 -8.75 -5.67 -4.62
CA GLY A 215 -9.87 -4.87 -4.15
C GLY A 215 -10.67 -4.25 -5.30
N GLU A 216 -11.67 -3.45 -4.95
CA GLU A 216 -12.35 -2.56 -5.88
C GLU A 216 -11.69 -1.17 -5.87
N ASP A 217 -11.73 -0.47 -7.01
CA ASP A 217 -11.20 0.88 -7.10
C ASP A 217 -12.11 1.89 -6.39
N LEU A 218 -11.51 3.01 -5.98
CA LEU A 218 -12.19 4.04 -5.20
C LEU A 218 -13.41 4.61 -5.92
N LYS A 219 -13.30 4.87 -7.22
CA LYS A 219 -14.37 5.45 -8.04
C LYS A 219 -15.57 4.51 -8.18
N SER A 220 -15.32 3.20 -8.33
CA SER A 220 -16.37 2.18 -8.35
C SER A 220 -17.10 2.10 -7.01
N ILE A 221 -16.38 2.19 -5.89
CA ILE A 221 -16.97 2.16 -4.55
C ILE A 221 -17.78 3.43 -4.28
N LEU A 222 -17.21 4.60 -4.52
CA LEU A 222 -17.86 5.88 -4.16
C LEU A 222 -18.89 6.35 -5.17
N GLY A 223 -18.86 5.81 -6.38
CA GLY A 223 -19.72 6.24 -7.47
C GLY A 223 -19.41 7.68 -7.92
N GLY A 224 -20.25 8.22 -8.81
CA GLY A 224 -20.02 9.54 -9.38
C GLY A 224 -20.29 10.74 -8.42
N SER A 225 -20.82 10.50 -7.22
CA SER A 225 -21.14 11.57 -6.26
C SER A 225 -20.08 11.78 -5.18
N GLY A 226 -19.10 10.88 -5.08
CA GLY A 226 -18.04 10.95 -4.06
C GLY A 226 -18.49 10.78 -2.62
N GLY A 227 -19.79 10.70 -2.39
CA GLY A 227 -20.44 10.26 -1.15
C GLY A 227 -20.08 10.98 0.13
N VAL A 228 -20.01 10.19 1.20
CA VAL A 228 -19.71 10.61 2.58
C VAL A 228 -18.28 10.29 2.90
N LEU A 229 -17.58 11.18 3.58
CA LEU A 229 -16.28 10.94 4.22
C LEU A 229 -16.38 11.32 5.70
N GLN A 230 -16.15 10.34 6.56
CA GLN A 230 -16.22 10.49 8.01
C GLN A 230 -14.90 10.10 8.66
N ILE A 231 -14.50 10.87 9.67
CA ILE A 231 -13.38 10.56 10.55
C ILE A 231 -13.98 10.22 11.93
N GLY A 232 -13.62 9.06 12.46
CA GLY A 232 -14.03 8.65 13.78
C GLY A 232 -15.36 7.91 13.86
N LYS A 233 -16.00 7.57 12.73
CA LYS A 233 -17.30 6.86 12.74
C LYS A 233 -17.51 6.00 11.51
N GLY A 234 -18.01 4.77 11.70
CA GLY A 234 -18.64 3.95 10.68
C GLY A 234 -20.16 4.14 10.64
N ASN A 235 -20.84 3.47 9.72
CA ASN A 235 -22.28 3.63 9.50
C ASN A 235 -23.13 2.38 9.87
N TRP A 236 -22.64 1.55 10.77
CA TRP A 236 -23.41 0.41 11.28
C TRP A 236 -24.17 0.75 12.57
N GLY A 237 -25.45 0.46 12.60
CA GLY A 237 -26.29 0.56 13.80
C GLY A 237 -26.16 1.91 14.51
N ASN A 238 -25.88 1.88 15.80
CA ASN A 238 -25.70 3.06 16.64
C ASN A 238 -24.35 3.76 16.45
N GLY A 239 -23.60 3.42 15.40
CA GLY A 239 -22.29 3.94 15.08
C GLY A 239 -21.18 3.14 15.75
N GLU A 240 -20.24 2.75 14.97
CA GLU A 240 -18.98 2.17 15.43
C GLU A 240 -17.96 3.31 15.47
N TYR A 241 -17.83 3.89 16.65
CA TYR A 241 -16.99 5.08 16.83
C TYR A 241 -15.54 4.69 17.12
N PHE A 242 -14.62 5.40 16.49
CA PHE A 242 -13.23 5.39 16.93
C PHE A 242 -13.14 6.02 18.33
N THR A 243 -12.44 5.38 19.24
CA THR A 243 -12.15 5.90 20.56
C THR A 243 -10.64 6.04 20.72
N GLY A 244 -10.18 7.28 20.83
CA GLY A 244 -8.76 7.59 20.91
C GLY A 244 -8.44 9.00 20.44
N LEU A 245 -7.18 9.22 20.11
CA LEU A 245 -6.67 10.50 19.63
C LEU A 245 -6.29 10.39 18.15
N LEU A 246 -6.57 11.45 17.39
CA LEU A 246 -6.12 11.62 16.01
C LEU A 246 -5.40 12.96 15.87
N ASP A 247 -4.33 12.93 15.07
CA ASP A 247 -3.49 14.08 14.81
C ASP A 247 -2.94 14.03 13.38
N ASN A 248 -2.49 15.19 12.85
CA ASN A 248 -1.81 15.28 11.55
C ASN A 248 -2.54 14.55 10.42
N PHE A 249 -3.85 14.74 10.32
CA PHE A 249 -4.69 14.03 9.37
C PHE A 249 -4.63 14.69 7.99
N MET A 250 -4.10 13.97 7.00
CA MET A 250 -3.92 14.45 5.63
C MET A 250 -4.57 13.52 4.61
N ILE A 251 -5.13 14.11 3.56
CA ILE A 251 -5.69 13.40 2.42
C ILE A 251 -5.05 13.98 1.14
N TYR A 252 -4.54 13.11 0.30
CA TYR A 252 -3.99 13.45 -1.01
C TYR A 252 -4.87 12.86 -2.10
N GLY A 253 -5.16 13.63 -3.13
CA GLY A 253 -5.96 13.20 -4.29
C GLY A 253 -5.17 12.35 -5.29
N SER A 254 -4.13 11.69 -4.85
CA SER A 254 -3.24 10.84 -5.64
C SER A 254 -2.66 9.71 -4.78
N ALA A 255 -2.16 8.67 -5.44
CA ALA A 255 -1.37 7.64 -4.80
C ALA A 255 0.06 8.15 -4.62
N LEU A 256 0.46 8.45 -3.40
CA LEU A 256 1.84 8.84 -3.08
C LEU A 256 2.76 7.63 -3.18
N SER A 257 3.98 7.86 -3.64
CA SER A 257 5.02 6.84 -3.63
C SER A 257 5.52 6.56 -2.21
N ALA A 258 6.17 5.42 -2.01
CA ALA A 258 6.82 5.09 -0.74
C ALA A 258 7.84 6.17 -0.35
N ALA A 259 8.56 6.73 -1.31
CA ALA A 259 9.53 7.80 -1.09
C ALA A 259 8.86 9.11 -0.62
N ASP A 260 7.73 9.50 -1.23
CA ASP A 260 6.97 10.69 -0.81
C ASP A 260 6.44 10.54 0.63
N LEU A 261 6.13 9.32 1.05
CA LEU A 261 5.73 8.99 2.41
C LEU A 261 6.90 8.88 3.39
N GLY A 262 8.14 9.03 2.94
CA GLY A 262 9.32 8.85 3.78
C GLY A 262 9.59 7.39 4.16
N ILE A 263 9.05 6.44 3.40
CA ILE A 263 9.34 5.01 3.53
C ILE A 263 10.74 4.77 2.96
N ALA A 264 11.53 3.94 3.64
CA ALA A 264 12.86 3.60 3.17
C ALA A 264 12.81 2.96 1.77
N SER A 265 13.61 3.47 0.85
CA SER A 265 13.74 2.89 -0.48
C SER A 265 14.48 1.55 -0.42
N PRO A 266 14.10 0.57 -1.24
CA PRO A 266 14.86 -0.66 -1.40
C PRO A 266 16.32 -0.39 -1.81
N THR A 267 17.23 -1.06 -1.13
CA THR A 267 18.68 -0.97 -1.44
C THR A 267 19.23 -2.29 -1.96
N ALA A 268 18.54 -3.40 -1.70
CA ALA A 268 18.89 -4.71 -2.20
C ALA A 268 17.66 -5.62 -2.34
N ILE A 269 17.74 -6.55 -3.28
CA ILE A 269 16.79 -7.66 -3.44
C ILE A 269 17.59 -8.95 -3.43
N GLU A 270 17.22 -9.87 -2.54
CA GLU A 270 17.75 -11.24 -2.53
C GLU A 270 16.68 -12.19 -3.05
N ILE A 271 17.03 -12.98 -4.07
CA ILE A 271 16.15 -13.99 -4.64
C ILE A 271 16.56 -15.36 -4.10
N SER A 272 15.57 -16.11 -3.63
CA SER A 272 15.73 -17.44 -3.07
C SER A 272 14.68 -18.41 -3.60
N GLY A 273 14.94 -19.71 -3.47
CA GLY A 273 14.00 -20.75 -3.88
C GLY A 273 14.58 -22.14 -3.60
N SER A 274 13.73 -23.17 -3.53
CA SER A 274 14.15 -24.53 -3.15
C SER A 274 15.18 -25.17 -4.09
N ASN A 275 15.22 -24.74 -5.35
CA ASN A 275 16.14 -25.25 -6.38
C ASN A 275 17.16 -24.21 -6.83
N VAL A 276 17.29 -23.13 -6.11
CA VAL A 276 18.28 -22.09 -6.36
C VAL A 276 19.57 -22.46 -5.60
N LYS A 277 20.67 -22.55 -6.32
CA LYS A 277 21.99 -22.78 -5.77
C LYS A 277 22.98 -21.84 -6.44
N ASP A 278 23.74 -21.12 -5.65
CA ASP A 278 24.74 -20.15 -6.12
C ASP A 278 24.17 -19.10 -7.11
N GLY A 279 22.89 -18.71 -6.94
CA GLY A 279 22.19 -17.82 -7.84
C GLY A 279 21.64 -18.47 -9.12
N GLU A 280 21.69 -19.79 -9.23
CA GLU A 280 21.26 -20.56 -10.38
C GLU A 280 20.01 -21.39 -10.06
N LEU A 281 19.04 -21.41 -10.98
CA LEU A 281 17.87 -22.26 -10.92
C LEU A 281 17.93 -23.32 -12.03
N SER A 282 18.01 -24.58 -11.65
CA SER A 282 17.96 -25.71 -12.60
C SER A 282 16.59 -26.36 -12.62
N LEU A 283 15.94 -26.39 -13.78
CA LEU A 283 14.64 -27.02 -14.00
C LEU A 283 14.68 -27.95 -15.20
N LYS A 284 14.06 -29.13 -15.06
CA LYS A 284 13.71 -29.97 -16.21
C LYS A 284 12.49 -29.37 -16.92
N GLU A 285 12.37 -29.70 -18.20
CA GLU A 285 11.21 -29.37 -19.01
C GLU A 285 9.90 -29.74 -18.32
N GLY A 286 8.93 -28.82 -18.33
CA GLY A 286 7.62 -28.99 -17.71
C GLY A 286 7.60 -28.87 -16.19
N ASN A 287 8.76 -28.87 -15.54
CA ASN A 287 8.84 -28.69 -14.09
C ASN A 287 8.77 -27.19 -13.72
N SER A 288 8.33 -26.96 -12.50
CA SER A 288 8.23 -25.60 -11.95
C SER A 288 8.95 -25.51 -10.61
N ALA A 289 9.44 -24.29 -10.30
CA ALA A 289 9.94 -23.91 -8.99
C ALA A 289 9.40 -22.54 -8.62
N SER A 290 9.20 -22.30 -7.33
CA SER A 290 8.81 -20.98 -6.83
C SER A 290 10.03 -20.23 -6.35
N LEU A 291 10.17 -18.99 -6.79
CA LEU A 291 11.15 -18.03 -6.30
C LEU A 291 10.46 -17.09 -5.29
N SER A 292 11.25 -16.61 -4.35
CA SER A 292 10.86 -15.57 -3.40
C SER A 292 11.87 -14.45 -3.46
N ALA A 293 11.42 -13.22 -3.32
CA ALA A 293 12.28 -12.04 -3.21
C ALA A 293 12.19 -11.48 -1.80
N THR A 294 13.37 -11.17 -1.22
CA THR A 294 13.48 -10.44 0.04
C THR A 294 14.09 -9.09 -0.23
N VAL A 295 13.39 -8.03 0.17
CA VAL A 295 13.80 -6.65 -0.05
C VAL A 295 14.47 -6.10 1.21
N THR A 296 15.56 -5.36 1.05
CA THR A 296 16.28 -4.68 2.13
C THR A 296 16.23 -3.17 1.90
N PRO A 297 16.11 -2.31 2.94
CA PRO A 297 15.98 -2.67 4.36
C PRO A 297 14.61 -3.24 4.72
N GLU A 298 14.54 -3.89 5.89
CA GLU A 298 13.25 -4.29 6.46
C GLU A 298 12.31 -3.08 6.62
N GLY A 299 11.05 -3.24 6.17
CA GLY A 299 10.06 -2.16 6.16
C GLY A 299 10.00 -1.37 4.85
N ALA A 300 10.93 -1.56 3.92
CA ALA A 300 10.75 -1.11 2.54
C ALA A 300 9.57 -1.87 1.89
N ASP A 301 8.95 -1.27 0.88
CA ASP A 301 7.88 -1.93 0.11
C ASP A 301 8.46 -3.16 -0.62
N PRO A 302 8.01 -4.38 -0.34
CA PRO A 302 8.54 -5.59 -0.92
C PRO A 302 7.93 -5.95 -2.28
N THR A 303 7.14 -5.05 -2.88
CA THR A 303 6.50 -5.31 -4.16
C THR A 303 7.56 -5.50 -5.25
N VAL A 304 7.56 -6.67 -5.89
CA VAL A 304 8.45 -7.00 -6.99
C VAL A 304 7.65 -7.46 -8.20
N THR A 305 8.16 -7.19 -9.39
CA THR A 305 7.63 -7.72 -10.65
C THR A 305 8.59 -8.77 -11.17
N TRP A 306 8.03 -9.89 -11.62
CA TRP A 306 8.78 -11.00 -12.20
C TRP A 306 8.62 -11.01 -13.71
N GLU A 307 9.72 -11.03 -14.42
CA GLU A 307 9.72 -11.12 -15.88
C GLU A 307 10.79 -12.10 -16.37
N SER A 308 10.49 -12.83 -17.42
CA SER A 308 11.45 -13.68 -18.10
C SER A 308 11.89 -13.02 -19.41
N ASN A 309 13.16 -12.77 -19.56
CA ASN A 309 13.74 -12.24 -20.80
C ASN A 309 13.79 -13.26 -21.94
N ASN A 310 13.57 -14.55 -21.65
CA ASN A 310 13.40 -15.57 -22.67
C ASN A 310 12.25 -16.53 -22.36
N PRO A 311 11.01 -16.15 -22.62
CA PRO A 311 9.83 -16.98 -22.35
C PRO A 311 9.80 -18.27 -23.15
N ALA A 312 10.65 -18.43 -24.17
CA ALA A 312 10.77 -19.67 -24.92
C ALA A 312 11.46 -20.78 -24.11
N VAL A 313 12.33 -20.43 -23.17
CA VAL A 313 13.06 -21.38 -22.31
C VAL A 313 12.41 -21.52 -20.96
N ALA A 314 11.99 -20.45 -20.34
CA ALA A 314 11.28 -20.48 -19.06
C ALA A 314 10.27 -19.32 -18.99
N THR A 315 9.13 -19.56 -18.37
CA THR A 315 8.17 -18.52 -18.02
C THR A 315 8.16 -18.30 -16.52
N VAL A 316 7.83 -17.09 -16.09
CA VAL A 316 7.59 -16.76 -14.69
C VAL A 316 6.22 -16.12 -14.56
N ASP A 317 5.47 -16.46 -13.52
CA ASP A 317 4.21 -15.79 -13.22
C ASP A 317 4.41 -14.65 -12.20
N ALA A 318 3.34 -13.88 -11.95
CA ALA A 318 3.35 -12.75 -11.02
C ALA A 318 3.72 -13.13 -9.57
N ASN A 319 3.68 -14.42 -9.22
CA ASN A 319 3.99 -14.94 -7.89
C ASN A 319 5.42 -15.51 -7.81
N GLY A 320 6.23 -15.34 -8.86
CA GLY A 320 7.58 -15.87 -8.92
C GLY A 320 7.67 -17.36 -9.23
N LYS A 321 6.58 -18.00 -9.71
CA LYS A 321 6.63 -19.40 -10.14
C LYS A 321 7.23 -19.49 -11.53
N VAL A 322 8.44 -20.07 -11.62
CA VAL A 322 9.15 -20.33 -12.86
C VAL A 322 8.77 -21.70 -13.38
N THR A 323 8.49 -21.80 -14.69
CA THR A 323 8.23 -23.07 -15.37
C THR A 323 9.17 -23.22 -16.56
N GLY A 324 9.97 -24.31 -16.57
CA GLY A 324 10.86 -24.67 -17.67
C GLY A 324 10.06 -25.12 -18.89
N ARG A 325 10.47 -24.69 -20.08
CA ARG A 325 9.86 -25.08 -21.37
C ARG A 325 10.79 -25.93 -22.18
N ALA A 326 10.22 -26.79 -23.05
CA ALA A 326 10.97 -27.53 -24.01
C ALA A 326 11.71 -26.65 -24.99
N MET A 327 12.99 -26.92 -25.17
CA MET A 327 13.71 -26.37 -26.32
C MET A 327 13.40 -27.22 -27.55
N LEU A 328 12.54 -26.73 -28.43
CA LEU A 328 12.44 -27.27 -29.79
C LEU A 328 13.67 -26.85 -30.59
N GLY A 329 14.71 -27.71 -30.57
CA GLY A 329 15.73 -27.82 -31.59
C GLY A 329 16.36 -26.54 -32.16
N ILE A 330 16.74 -25.55 -31.33
CA ILE A 330 17.48 -24.37 -31.78
C ILE A 330 18.72 -24.22 -30.90
N THR A 331 19.86 -23.99 -31.57
CA THR A 331 21.16 -23.68 -30.98
C THR A 331 21.08 -22.74 -29.80
N ALA A 332 21.74 -23.12 -28.70
CA ALA A 332 21.85 -22.40 -27.43
C ALA A 332 22.05 -20.89 -27.63
N GLN A 333 21.02 -20.09 -27.36
CA GLN A 333 21.15 -18.66 -27.07
C GLN A 333 20.94 -18.45 -25.58
N GLN A 334 21.83 -17.66 -24.99
CA GLN A 334 21.76 -17.29 -23.60
C GLN A 334 20.39 -16.68 -23.27
N VAL A 335 19.77 -17.21 -22.24
CA VAL A 335 18.52 -16.70 -21.68
C VAL A 335 18.90 -15.84 -20.50
N GLN A 336 18.52 -14.59 -20.54
CA GLN A 336 18.57 -13.70 -19.38
C GLN A 336 17.16 -13.55 -18.83
N LEU A 337 16.97 -13.75 -17.54
CA LEU A 337 15.81 -13.23 -16.83
C LEU A 337 16.16 -11.77 -16.51
N GLU A 338 15.52 -10.83 -17.17
CA GLU A 338 15.68 -9.42 -16.87
C GLU A 338 14.57 -9.01 -15.89
N GLU A 339 15.02 -8.44 -14.79
CA GLU A 339 14.37 -7.45 -13.96
C GLU A 339 13.14 -7.88 -13.18
N ALA A 340 13.35 -8.01 -11.87
CA ALA A 340 12.32 -7.58 -10.94
C ALA A 340 12.29 -6.04 -11.02
N GLN A 341 11.29 -5.45 -11.65
CA GLN A 341 11.10 -4.01 -11.62
C GLN A 341 10.36 -3.63 -10.35
N TYR A 342 10.98 -2.76 -9.59
CA TYR A 342 10.36 -2.10 -8.46
C TYR A 342 9.71 -0.81 -8.95
N TYR A 343 8.39 -0.72 -8.84
CA TYR A 343 7.65 0.53 -9.01
C TYR A 343 7.33 1.06 -7.60
N GLY A 344 8.08 2.07 -7.19
CA GLY A 344 7.80 2.85 -6.01
C GLY A 344 6.71 3.89 -6.28
#